data_bc684e170ce2d7492d9b34ffc991e1c2
#
_entry.id   bc684e170ce2d7492d9b34ffc991e1c2
#
_cell.length_a   1.000
_cell.length_b   1.000
_cell.length_c   1.000
_cell.angle_alpha   90.00
_cell.angle_beta   90.00
_cell.angle_gamma   90.00
#
_symmetry.space_group_name_H-M   'P 1'
#
loop_
_entity.id
_entity.type
_entity.pdbx_description
1 polymer ?
#
loop_
_entity_poly.entity_id
_entity_poly.type
_entity_poly.pdbx_seq_one_letter_code
_entity_poly.pdbx_strand_id
1 'polypeptide(L)' 'ARSAADTGSPEVQVALLTARINELTPHFKLHLKDHHGRRGLLKMVNQRKRLLSYLKDTAPERYTALIAKLGLRK' A
#
# COMPACT_ATOMS: atom_id res chain seq x y z
N ALA A 1 -1.48 11.55 -15.68
CA ALA A 1 -1.72 11.73 -15.21
C ALA A 1 -1.81 11.95 -14.48
N ARG A 2 -1.76 12.27 -14.37
CA ARG A 2 -1.80 12.34 -13.57
C ARG A 2 -2.68 12.81 -13.19
N SER A 3 -3.20 12.82 -13.09
CA SER A 3 -3.97 13.22 -12.63
C SER A 3 -4.16 13.35 -11.63
N ALA A 4 -4.02 13.55 -11.56
CA ALA A 4 -4.15 13.64 -10.75
C ALA A 4 -4.50 13.54 -9.98
N ALA A 5 -4.61 13.73 -10.06
CA ALA A 5 -4.92 13.61 -9.33
C ALA A 5 -4.80 13.06 -8.61
N ASP A 6 -4.68 13.12 -8.82
CA ASP A 6 -4.65 12.46 -8.36
C ASP A 6 -4.30 12.22 -7.27
N THR A 7 -4.40 11.87 -7.15
CA THR A 7 -4.00 11.16 -6.06
C THR A 7 -2.60 11.40 -5.74
N GLY A 8 -1.88 11.88 -6.62
CA GLY A 8 -0.64 12.47 -6.52
C GLY A 8 0.48 11.91 -5.72
N SER A 9 0.55 12.14 -4.43
CA SER A 9 1.76 11.84 -3.70
C SER A 9 1.90 10.37 -3.36
N PRO A 10 3.15 9.90 -3.21
CA PRO A 10 3.36 8.51 -2.78
C PRO A 10 2.71 8.20 -1.44
N GLU A 11 2.67 9.17 -0.53
CA GLU A 11 2.03 8.95 0.77
C GLU A 11 0.56 8.63 0.62
N VAL A 12 -0.13 9.37 -0.24
CA VAL A 12 -1.55 9.13 -0.47
C VAL A 12 -1.75 7.74 -1.08
N GLN A 13 -0.93 7.39 -2.04
CA GLN A 13 -1.03 6.09 -2.68
C GLN A 13 -0.79 4.95 -1.70
N VAL A 14 0.21 5.09 -0.82
CA VAL A 14 0.47 4.08 0.19
C VAL A 14 -0.70 3.96 1.14
N ALA A 15 -1.29 5.08 1.55
CA ALA A 15 -2.43 5.06 2.45
C ALA A 15 -3.62 4.36 1.81
N LEU A 16 -3.90 4.64 0.54
CA LEU A 16 -4.99 3.99 -0.19
C LEU A 16 -4.76 2.50 -0.33
N LEU A 17 -3.54 2.11 -0.69
CA LEU A 17 -3.20 0.70 -0.82
C LEU A 17 -3.31 -0.02 0.52
N THR A 18 -2.88 0.62 1.58
CA THR A 18 -2.98 0.03 2.92
C THR A 18 -4.43 -0.20 3.30
N ALA A 19 -5.30 0.78 3.03
CA ALA A 19 -6.72 0.63 3.31
C ALA A 19 -7.32 -0.52 2.53
N ARG A 20 -6.99 -0.64 1.24
CA ARG A 20 -7.50 -1.72 0.41
C ARG A 20 -7.00 -3.08 0.88
N ILE A 21 -5.71 -3.16 1.22
CA ILE A 21 -5.13 -4.41 1.71
C ILE A 21 -5.83 -4.83 3.00
N ASN A 22 -6.03 -3.90 3.92
CA ASN A 22 -6.69 -4.20 5.19
C ASN A 22 -8.14 -4.63 4.98
N GLU A 23 -8.79 -4.06 3.99
CA GLU A 23 -10.17 -4.39 3.64
C GLU A 23 -10.29 -5.81 3.12
N LEU A 24 -9.33 -6.23 2.29
CA LEU A 24 -9.37 -7.50 1.61
C LEU A 24 -8.79 -8.67 2.43
N THR A 25 -7.90 -8.36 3.37
CA THR A 25 -7.25 -9.41 4.14
C THR A 25 -8.22 -10.33 4.86
N PRO A 26 -9.26 -9.83 5.55
CA PRO A 26 -10.23 -10.73 6.18
C PRO A 26 -10.96 -11.62 5.18
N HIS A 27 -11.23 -11.08 3.98
CA HIS A 27 -11.87 -11.87 2.94
C HIS A 27 -11.06 -13.11 2.60
N PHE A 28 -9.74 -12.97 2.51
CA PHE A 28 -8.89 -14.09 2.12
C PHE A 28 -8.67 -15.09 3.24
N LYS A 29 -8.93 -14.70 4.46
CA LYS A 29 -8.94 -15.65 5.56
C LYS A 29 -10.14 -16.59 5.46
N LEU A 30 -11.23 -16.11 4.91
CA LEU A 30 -12.44 -16.90 4.75
C LEU A 30 -12.48 -17.66 3.42
N HIS A 31 -11.86 -17.09 2.39
CA HIS A 31 -11.91 -17.64 1.04
C HIS A 31 -10.52 -18.03 0.58
N LEU A 32 -10.01 -19.10 1.17
CA LEU A 32 -8.63 -19.51 0.94
C LEU A 32 -8.33 -19.93 -0.49
N LYS A 33 -9.36 -20.30 -1.24
CA LYS A 33 -9.17 -20.77 -2.60
C LYS A 33 -9.36 -19.70 -3.67
N ASP A 34 -9.50 -18.46 -3.26
CA ASP A 34 -9.65 -17.36 -4.20
C ASP A 34 -8.28 -16.94 -4.74
N HIS A 35 -7.79 -17.68 -5.70
CA HIS A 35 -6.45 -17.45 -6.24
C HIS A 35 -6.33 -16.15 -7.00
N HIS A 36 -7.38 -15.77 -7.73
CA HIS A 36 -7.37 -14.52 -8.48
C HIS A 36 -7.31 -13.32 -7.55
N GLY A 37 -8.11 -13.34 -6.51
CA GLY A 37 -8.13 -12.27 -5.55
C GLY A 37 -6.81 -12.15 -4.79
N ARG A 38 -6.22 -13.30 -4.45
CA ARG A 38 -4.92 -13.31 -3.78
C ARG A 38 -3.84 -12.69 -4.64
N ARG A 39 -3.89 -12.96 -5.93
CA ARG A 39 -2.93 -12.38 -6.86
C ARG A 39 -3.06 -10.87 -6.89
N GLY A 40 -4.30 -10.37 -6.90
CA GLY A 40 -4.55 -8.93 -6.84
C GLY A 40 -4.04 -8.32 -5.55
N LEU A 41 -4.27 -8.98 -4.43
CA LEU A 41 -3.79 -8.52 -3.14
C LEU A 41 -2.27 -8.44 -3.12
N LEU A 42 -1.63 -9.48 -3.64
CA LEU A 42 -0.18 -9.53 -3.70
C LEU A 42 0.39 -8.39 -4.54
N LYS A 43 -0.27 -8.07 -5.64
CA LYS A 43 0.10 -6.94 -6.48
C LYS A 43 0.07 -5.64 -5.68
N MET A 44 -0.99 -5.44 -4.90
CA MET A 44 -1.13 -4.24 -4.09
C MET A 44 -0.04 -4.17 -3.01
N VAL A 45 0.26 -5.29 -2.39
CA VAL A 45 1.32 -5.35 -1.38
C VAL A 45 2.67 -4.98 -2.01
N ASN A 46 2.96 -5.52 -3.17
CA ASN A 46 4.21 -5.24 -3.86
C ASN A 46 4.29 -3.79 -4.30
N GLN A 47 3.19 -3.24 -4.76
CA GLN A 47 3.13 -1.84 -5.16
C GLN A 47 3.39 -0.93 -3.98
N ARG A 48 2.80 -1.26 -2.82
CA ARG A 48 3.03 -0.50 -1.60
C ARG A 48 4.51 -0.55 -1.21
N LYS A 49 5.12 -1.71 -1.31
CA LYS A 49 6.53 -1.85 -1.00
C LYS A 49 7.40 -0.97 -1.88
N ARG A 50 7.09 -0.91 -3.16
CA ARG A 50 7.82 -0.06 -4.09
C ARG A 50 7.72 1.40 -3.72
N LEU A 51 6.50 1.85 -3.42
CA LEU A 51 6.28 3.24 -3.04
C LEU A 51 7.00 3.59 -1.74
N LEU A 52 6.98 2.67 -0.78
CA LEU A 52 7.67 2.89 0.48
C LEU A 52 9.18 2.93 0.28
N SER A 53 9.70 2.08 -0.57
CA SER A 53 11.11 2.08 -0.89
C SER A 53 11.54 3.39 -1.54
N TYR A 54 10.72 3.86 -2.48
CA TYR A 54 10.96 5.13 -3.14
C TYR A 54 10.99 6.28 -2.13
N LEU A 55 10.01 6.31 -1.22
CA LEU A 55 9.95 7.33 -0.19
C LEU A 55 11.16 7.27 0.73
N LYS A 56 11.55 6.07 1.11
CA LYS A 56 12.70 5.89 1.99
C LYS A 56 13.97 6.46 1.35
N ASP A 57 14.10 6.28 0.05
CA ASP A 57 15.28 6.76 -0.66
C ASP A 57 15.26 8.26 -0.91
N THR A 58 14.08 8.81 -1.23
CA THR A 58 13.99 10.20 -1.64
C THR A 58 13.60 11.14 -0.52
N ALA A 59 12.86 10.65 0.48
CA ALA A 59 12.39 11.49 1.57
C ALA A 59 12.26 10.66 2.84
N PRO A 60 13.39 10.27 3.46
CA PRO A 60 13.35 9.37 4.62
C PRO A 60 12.51 9.89 5.79
N GLU A 61 12.45 11.18 5.98
CA GLU A 61 11.64 11.74 7.05
C GLU A 61 10.16 11.52 6.81
N ARG A 62 9.74 11.69 5.56
CA ARG A 62 8.35 11.44 5.19
C ARG A 62 8.03 9.94 5.30
N TYR A 63 8.99 9.12 4.93
CA TYR A 63 8.83 7.67 5.06
C TYR A 63 8.59 7.29 6.52
N THR A 64 9.43 7.78 7.42
CA THR A 64 9.31 7.47 8.84
C THR A 64 7.98 7.94 9.41
N ALA A 65 7.58 9.17 9.06
CA ALA A 65 6.31 9.71 9.52
C ALA A 65 5.14 8.89 9.02
N LEU A 66 5.18 8.47 7.77
CA LEU A 66 4.11 7.68 7.17
C LEU A 66 4.00 6.31 7.83
N ILE A 67 5.12 5.64 8.03
CA ILE A 67 5.15 4.33 8.70
C ILE A 67 4.51 4.44 10.07
N ALA A 68 4.87 5.46 10.83
CA ALA A 68 4.32 5.67 12.15
C ALA A 68 2.82 5.94 12.10
N LYS A 69 2.42 6.77 11.14
CA LYS A 69 1.01 7.16 11.02
C LYS A 69 0.12 5.99 10.63
N LEU A 70 0.59 5.14 9.76
CA LEU A 70 -0.20 4.01 9.27
C LEU A 70 -0.01 2.74 10.10
N GLY A 71 0.89 2.78 11.06
CA GLY A 71 1.16 1.61 11.89
C GLY A 71 1.85 0.51 11.13
N LEU A 72 2.58 0.83 10.09
CA LEU A 72 3.30 -0.16 9.31
C LEU A 72 4.66 -0.45 9.95
N ARG A 73 5.15 -1.67 9.74
CA ARG A 73 6.41 -2.03 10.28
C ARG A 73 7.37 -2.20 9.18
N LYS A 74 7.97 -1.22 8.76
CA LYS A 74 8.88 -1.24 7.68
C LYS A 74 8.37 -1.94 6.49
#